data_4aa3ff65a5ed70323d59778438510d9e
#
_entry.id   4aa3ff65a5ed70323d59778438510d9e
#
_cell.length_a   1.000
_cell.length_b   1.000
_cell.length_c   1.000
_cell.angle_alpha   90.00
_cell.angle_beta   90.00
_cell.angle_gamma   90.00
#
_symmetry.space_group_name_H-M   'P 1'
#
loop_
_entity.id
_entity.type
_entity.pdbx_description
1 polymer ?
#
loop_
_entity_poly.entity_id
_entity_poly.type
_entity_poly.pdbx_seq_one_letter_code
_entity_poly.pdbx_strand_id
1 'polypeptide(L)'
;MKTGCRVFLGAFVALGLSWCGYVLGPVLQLGTLGQAAVLNSSEIYPNQRPGDATLGLQVYRANGCAACHTTQIGQDGVVCDVVLTGAGNNPTAVNHLISTLKLSGVTKDEADAVSGQISAIGGKTETHIIPTGADISRPGWGLRHSVAEDFLWDSPVQLGSIRVGPDLANVGLRYDMNWELVHLYAPTSESKTSTMPPFRYLFTVKKIGAVPSSDALPLPADAAPAAGYEVVPTEDAKNLAAYLVSLRADVALHDAPFTTAPAPNVGTQK
;
A
#
# COMPACT_ATOMS: atom_id res chain seq x y z
N MET A 1 54.08 15.32 5.24
CA MET A 1 53.62 13.93 4.96
C MET A 1 52.88 13.25 6.12
N LYS A 2 53.36 13.34 7.40
CA LYS A 2 52.69 12.64 8.52
C LYS A 2 51.25 13.08 8.83
N THR A 3 50.90 14.37 8.64
CA THR A 3 49.54 14.91 8.90
C THR A 3 48.53 14.42 7.86
N GLY A 4 48.89 14.41 6.56
CA GLY A 4 47.98 13.93 5.49
C GLY A 4 47.62 12.46 5.64
N CYS A 5 48.60 11.61 6.05
CA CYS A 5 48.36 10.20 6.29
C CYS A 5 47.37 9.97 7.49
N ARG A 6 47.48 10.80 8.55
CA ARG A 6 46.58 10.72 9.70
C ARG A 6 45.14 11.12 9.33
N VAL A 7 44.98 12.20 8.53
CA VAL A 7 43.68 12.64 8.05
C VAL A 7 43.05 11.59 7.14
N PHE A 8 43.81 11.04 6.21
CA PHE A 8 43.36 9.97 5.33
C PHE A 8 42.90 8.73 6.14
N LEU A 9 43.73 8.29 7.10
CA LEU A 9 43.41 7.15 7.95
C LEU A 9 42.15 7.41 8.77
N GLY A 10 41.98 8.62 9.34
CA GLY A 10 40.81 9.01 10.09
C GLY A 10 39.55 8.98 9.22
N ALA A 11 39.60 9.51 8.01
CA ALA A 11 38.51 9.48 7.06
C ALA A 11 38.14 8.05 6.64
N PHE A 12 39.17 7.22 6.37
CA PHE A 12 38.96 5.81 6.01
C PHE A 12 38.30 5.01 7.13
N VAL A 13 38.74 5.22 8.38
CA VAL A 13 38.13 4.56 9.56
C VAL A 13 36.70 5.01 9.74
N ALA A 14 36.41 6.32 9.62
CA ALA A 14 35.06 6.86 9.76
C ALA A 14 34.11 6.29 8.68
N LEU A 15 34.54 6.23 7.42
CA LEU A 15 33.79 5.60 6.33
C LEU A 15 33.59 4.11 6.56
N GLY A 16 34.62 3.40 7.01
CA GLY A 16 34.54 1.97 7.33
C GLY A 16 33.54 1.69 8.45
N LEU A 17 33.58 2.46 9.54
CA LEU A 17 32.60 2.33 10.63
C LEU A 17 31.18 2.64 10.16
N SER A 18 31.02 3.69 9.37
CA SER A 18 29.72 4.03 8.78
C SER A 18 29.20 2.90 7.89
N TRP A 19 30.05 2.35 7.02
CA TRP A 19 29.67 1.22 6.18
C TRP A 19 29.33 -0.03 6.99
N CYS A 20 30.11 -0.35 8.02
CA CYS A 20 29.80 -1.46 8.92
C CYS A 20 28.45 -1.28 9.64
N GLY A 21 28.15 -0.07 10.11
CA GLY A 21 26.88 0.21 10.80
C GLY A 21 25.67 0.21 9.87
N TYR A 22 25.78 0.85 8.69
CA TYR A 22 24.62 1.06 7.82
C TYR A 22 24.45 0.01 6.72
N VAL A 23 25.48 -0.75 6.40
CA VAL A 23 25.43 -1.79 5.36
C VAL A 23 25.65 -3.17 5.96
N LEU A 24 26.80 -3.40 6.59
CA LEU A 24 27.15 -4.73 7.09
C LEU A 24 26.22 -5.18 8.23
N GLY A 25 25.89 -4.29 9.17
CA GLY A 25 24.97 -4.60 10.27
C GLY A 25 23.60 -5.09 9.77
N PRO A 26 22.86 -4.32 8.96
CA PRO A 26 21.61 -4.77 8.37
C PRO A 26 21.73 -6.03 7.52
N VAL A 27 22.80 -6.18 6.71
CA VAL A 27 23.03 -7.39 5.92
C VAL A 27 23.19 -8.63 6.80
N LEU A 28 23.91 -8.52 7.92
CA LEU A 28 24.08 -9.63 8.86
C LEU A 28 22.80 -9.96 9.64
N GLN A 29 21.95 -8.96 9.90
CA GLN A 29 20.66 -9.14 10.57
C GLN A 29 19.58 -9.69 9.66
N LEU A 30 19.48 -9.15 8.43
CA LEU A 30 18.41 -9.45 7.49
C LEU A 30 18.84 -10.44 6.39
N GLY A 31 20.14 -10.62 6.15
CA GLY A 31 20.67 -11.52 5.14
C GLY A 31 20.40 -13.01 5.40
N THR A 32 19.95 -13.34 6.60
CA THR A 32 19.46 -14.68 6.99
C THR A 32 17.95 -14.78 6.95
N LEU A 33 17.27 -13.70 6.51
CA LEU A 33 15.81 -13.72 6.39
C LEU A 33 15.41 -14.80 5.39
N GLY A 34 14.49 -15.64 5.80
CA GLY A 34 13.95 -16.75 5.02
C GLY A 34 12.45 -16.78 5.12
N GLN A 35 11.88 -17.83 4.57
CA GLN A 35 10.45 -18.08 4.73
C GLN A 35 10.10 -18.31 6.21
N ALA A 36 9.02 -17.68 6.67
CA ALA A 36 8.50 -17.82 8.02
C ALA A 36 7.42 -18.93 8.08
N ALA A 37 7.26 -19.54 9.25
CA ALA A 37 6.16 -20.47 9.48
C ALA A 37 4.84 -19.70 9.65
N VAL A 38 3.79 -20.16 9.00
CA VAL A 38 2.44 -19.61 9.16
C VAL A 38 1.87 -20.07 10.51
N LEU A 39 1.26 -19.15 11.27
CA LEU A 39 0.67 -19.45 12.57
C LEU A 39 -0.43 -20.51 12.43
N ASN A 40 -0.40 -21.50 13.30
CA ASN A 40 -1.37 -22.59 13.35
C ASN A 40 -1.48 -23.41 12.04
N SER A 41 -0.44 -23.43 11.23
CA SER A 41 -0.35 -24.17 9.98
C SER A 41 1.03 -24.83 9.85
N SER A 42 1.15 -25.81 8.98
CA SER A 42 2.44 -26.39 8.56
C SER A 42 3.01 -25.70 7.31
N GLU A 43 2.35 -24.65 6.85
CA GLU A 43 2.77 -23.90 5.67
C GLU A 43 3.89 -22.91 5.98
N ILE A 44 4.63 -22.56 4.96
CA ILE A 44 5.69 -21.55 5.01
C ILE A 44 5.31 -20.36 4.12
N TYR A 45 5.73 -19.17 4.50
CA TYR A 45 5.43 -17.91 3.81
C TYR A 45 6.71 -17.07 3.63
N PRO A 46 6.85 -16.32 2.55
CA PRO A 46 5.98 -16.25 1.38
C PRO A 46 6.27 -17.40 0.39
N ASN A 47 5.26 -17.87 -0.31
CA ASN A 47 5.46 -18.75 -1.45
C ASN A 47 6.18 -18.00 -2.58
N GLN A 48 7.00 -18.72 -3.35
CA GLN A 48 7.63 -18.15 -4.52
C GLN A 48 6.57 -17.69 -5.52
N ARG A 49 6.73 -16.48 -6.04
CA ARG A 49 5.80 -15.95 -7.04
C ARG A 49 5.88 -16.74 -8.35
N PRO A 50 4.76 -16.91 -9.08
CA PRO A 50 4.77 -17.43 -10.45
C PRO A 50 5.70 -16.63 -11.38
N GLY A 51 6.21 -17.27 -12.43
CA GLY A 51 7.14 -16.64 -13.37
C GLY A 51 6.62 -15.34 -13.98
N ASP A 52 5.33 -15.31 -14.33
CA ASP A 52 4.66 -14.12 -14.87
C ASP A 52 4.66 -12.95 -13.86
N ALA A 53 4.38 -13.23 -12.59
CA ALA A 53 4.44 -12.21 -11.54
C ALA A 53 5.87 -11.71 -11.31
N THR A 54 6.88 -12.56 -11.46
CA THR A 54 8.29 -12.15 -11.38
C THR A 54 8.67 -11.23 -12.54
N LEU A 55 8.20 -11.51 -13.76
CA LEU A 55 8.34 -10.62 -14.91
C LEU A 55 7.54 -9.32 -14.71
N GLY A 56 6.36 -9.43 -14.12
CA GLY A 56 5.50 -8.29 -13.81
C GLY A 56 6.13 -7.29 -12.85
N LEU A 57 6.94 -7.72 -11.87
CA LEU A 57 7.73 -6.82 -11.03
C LEU A 57 8.67 -5.94 -11.87
N GLN A 58 9.27 -6.49 -12.94
CA GLN A 58 10.13 -5.70 -13.83
C GLN A 58 9.32 -4.65 -14.59
N VAL A 59 8.12 -5.01 -15.07
CA VAL A 59 7.20 -4.07 -15.73
C VAL A 59 6.73 -3.00 -14.74
N TYR A 60 6.40 -3.35 -13.51
CA TYR A 60 6.05 -2.43 -12.42
C TYR A 60 7.14 -1.38 -12.19
N ARG A 61 8.38 -1.81 -12.12
CA ARG A 61 9.55 -0.93 -11.94
C ARG A 61 9.76 -0.03 -13.16
N ALA A 62 9.72 -0.60 -14.37
CA ALA A 62 9.94 0.15 -15.61
C ALA A 62 8.91 1.28 -15.80
N ASN A 63 7.69 1.08 -15.32
CA ASN A 63 6.61 2.07 -15.39
C ASN A 63 6.58 3.04 -14.19
N GLY A 64 7.45 2.88 -13.20
CA GLY A 64 7.57 3.79 -12.07
C GLY A 64 6.36 3.81 -11.13
N CYS A 65 5.63 2.71 -11.00
CA CYS A 65 4.40 2.62 -10.19
C CYS A 65 4.65 2.99 -8.71
N ALA A 66 5.83 2.66 -8.19
CA ALA A 66 6.27 3.01 -6.82
C ALA A 66 6.42 4.52 -6.58
N ALA A 67 6.38 5.37 -7.62
CA ALA A 67 6.39 6.81 -7.46
C ALA A 67 5.04 7.37 -6.95
N CYS A 68 3.94 6.63 -7.17
CA CYS A 68 2.60 7.05 -6.77
C CYS A 68 1.92 6.07 -5.80
N HIS A 69 2.38 4.82 -5.74
CA HIS A 69 1.84 3.77 -4.90
C HIS A 69 2.89 3.28 -3.90
N THR A 70 2.44 2.97 -2.69
CA THR A 70 3.22 2.19 -1.73
C THR A 70 2.80 0.72 -1.80
N THR A 71 3.66 -0.18 -1.32
CA THR A 71 3.37 -1.61 -1.13
C THR A 71 3.67 -2.02 0.31
N GLN A 72 3.32 -1.15 1.26
CA GLN A 72 3.63 -1.34 2.66
C GLN A 72 2.48 -0.88 3.54
N ILE A 73 1.95 -1.78 4.34
CA ILE A 73 1.05 -1.48 5.45
C ILE A 73 1.91 -1.26 6.69
N GLY A 74 1.99 -0.02 7.13
CA GLY A 74 2.90 0.38 8.22
C GLY A 74 2.19 0.80 9.49
N GLN A 75 0.89 0.48 9.67
CA GLN A 75 0.23 0.82 10.92
C GLN A 75 0.84 0.03 12.07
N ASP A 76 1.45 0.76 12.98
CA ASP A 76 2.00 0.23 14.21
C ASP A 76 1.39 1.00 15.39
N GLY A 77 0.89 0.26 16.38
CA GLY A 77 0.28 0.83 17.57
C GLY A 77 -1.20 1.24 17.42
N VAL A 78 -1.69 1.91 18.45
CA VAL A 78 -3.08 2.38 18.57
C VAL A 78 -3.20 3.76 17.95
N VAL A 79 -4.16 3.96 17.06
CA VAL A 79 -4.57 5.27 16.57
C VAL A 79 -5.94 5.64 17.12
N CYS A 80 -6.24 6.92 17.16
CA CYS A 80 -7.47 7.46 17.73
C CYS A 80 -8.18 8.37 16.72
N ASP A 81 -9.50 8.37 16.78
CA ASP A 81 -10.36 9.39 16.16
C ASP A 81 -10.96 10.26 17.29
N VAL A 82 -10.87 11.57 17.14
CA VAL A 82 -11.49 12.54 18.04
C VAL A 82 -12.80 13.00 17.42
N VAL A 83 -13.90 12.64 18.03
CA VAL A 83 -15.26 12.99 17.57
C VAL A 83 -15.80 14.14 18.41
N LEU A 84 -16.28 15.20 17.75
CA LEU A 84 -16.96 16.29 18.43
C LEU A 84 -18.36 15.83 18.84
N THR A 85 -18.64 15.87 20.15
CA THR A 85 -19.96 15.53 20.72
C THR A 85 -20.78 16.76 21.09
N GLY A 86 -20.14 17.93 21.15
CA GLY A 86 -20.84 19.21 21.37
C GLY A 86 -19.94 20.41 21.16
N ALA A 87 -20.50 21.45 20.56
CA ALA A 87 -19.78 22.70 20.29
C ALA A 87 -19.88 23.73 21.42
N GLY A 88 -20.55 23.39 22.52
CA GLY A 88 -20.69 24.27 23.70
C GLY A 88 -21.34 25.64 23.36
N ASN A 89 -20.91 26.66 24.06
CA ASN A 89 -21.49 28.01 23.92
C ASN A 89 -20.83 28.83 22.80
N ASN A 90 -19.80 28.30 22.11
CA ASN A 90 -19.11 29.01 21.03
C ASN A 90 -18.90 28.10 19.81
N PRO A 91 -19.97 27.75 19.10
CA PRO A 91 -19.89 26.81 17.96
C PRO A 91 -19.01 27.34 16.82
N THR A 92 -18.97 28.65 16.61
CA THR A 92 -18.15 29.25 15.53
C THR A 92 -16.65 29.03 15.79
N ALA A 93 -16.17 29.30 17.02
CA ALA A 93 -14.78 29.09 17.38
C ALA A 93 -14.40 27.60 17.35
N VAL A 94 -15.29 26.72 17.80
CA VAL A 94 -15.07 25.26 17.77
C VAL A 94 -14.97 24.76 16.33
N ASN A 95 -15.88 25.15 15.44
CA ASN A 95 -15.86 24.76 14.04
C ASN A 95 -14.61 25.27 13.31
N HIS A 96 -14.20 26.49 13.59
CA HIS A 96 -12.96 27.05 13.04
C HIS A 96 -11.73 26.22 13.50
N LEU A 97 -11.64 25.92 14.79
CA LEU A 97 -10.53 25.14 15.34
C LEU A 97 -10.49 23.73 14.71
N ILE A 98 -11.63 23.04 14.64
CA ILE A 98 -11.74 21.71 14.02
C ILE A 98 -11.26 21.70 12.57
N SER A 99 -11.54 22.74 11.80
CA SER A 99 -11.10 22.82 10.40
C SER A 99 -9.58 22.89 10.23
N THR A 100 -8.85 23.21 11.31
CA THR A 100 -7.38 23.31 11.32
C THR A 100 -6.67 22.12 11.97
N LEU A 101 -7.41 21.30 12.71
CA LEU A 101 -6.84 20.17 13.46
C LEU A 101 -7.03 18.84 12.70
N LYS A 102 -6.04 17.95 12.84
CA LYS A 102 -6.19 16.56 12.45
C LYS A 102 -6.98 15.84 13.54
N LEU A 103 -8.14 15.28 13.20
CA LEU A 103 -9.06 14.64 14.15
C LEU A 103 -9.09 13.11 14.02
N SER A 104 -8.60 12.57 12.92
CA SER A 104 -8.66 11.14 12.64
C SER A 104 -7.27 10.55 12.40
N GLY A 105 -7.07 9.33 12.86
CA GLY A 105 -5.81 8.62 12.70
C GLY A 105 -4.65 9.31 13.44
N VAL A 106 -4.92 9.88 14.62
CA VAL A 106 -3.92 10.53 15.48
C VAL A 106 -3.44 9.57 16.56
N THR A 107 -2.24 9.80 17.08
CA THR A 107 -1.77 9.08 18.27
C THR A 107 -2.61 9.44 19.50
N LYS A 108 -2.52 8.63 20.57
CA LYS A 108 -3.26 8.95 21.80
C LYS A 108 -2.89 10.30 22.37
N ASP A 109 -1.59 10.62 22.40
CA ASP A 109 -1.11 11.91 22.94
C ASP A 109 -1.60 13.10 22.09
N GLU A 110 -1.63 12.95 20.76
CA GLU A 110 -2.21 13.95 19.87
C GLU A 110 -3.72 14.09 20.07
N ALA A 111 -4.45 12.96 20.27
CA ALA A 111 -5.89 12.99 20.54
C ALA A 111 -6.20 13.71 21.87
N ASP A 112 -5.42 13.46 22.92
CA ASP A 112 -5.58 14.12 24.21
C ASP A 112 -5.27 15.63 24.08
N ALA A 113 -4.25 16.01 23.35
CA ALA A 113 -3.92 17.41 23.08
C ALA A 113 -5.02 18.13 22.28
N VAL A 114 -5.55 17.50 21.23
CA VAL A 114 -6.66 18.02 20.43
C VAL A 114 -7.93 18.19 21.25
N SER A 115 -8.26 17.17 22.05
CA SER A 115 -9.41 17.20 22.96
C SER A 115 -9.28 18.31 23.99
N GLY A 116 -8.08 18.52 24.52
CA GLY A 116 -7.76 19.63 25.43
C GLY A 116 -7.98 21.00 24.79
N GLN A 117 -7.52 21.20 23.55
CA GLN A 117 -7.71 22.46 22.81
C GLN A 117 -9.19 22.77 22.55
N ILE A 118 -9.96 21.76 22.15
CA ILE A 118 -11.40 21.91 21.89
C ILE A 118 -12.15 22.19 23.21
N SER A 119 -11.78 21.51 24.29
CA SER A 119 -12.37 21.70 25.62
C SER A 119 -12.10 23.08 26.19
N ALA A 120 -10.91 23.66 25.97
CA ALA A 120 -10.53 24.99 26.42
C ALA A 120 -11.43 26.10 25.86
N ILE A 121 -12.07 25.89 24.73
CA ILE A 121 -13.03 26.81 24.11
C ILE A 121 -14.49 26.38 24.30
N GLY A 122 -14.72 25.42 25.21
CA GLY A 122 -16.07 24.96 25.62
C GLY A 122 -16.68 23.86 24.75
N GLY A 123 -15.92 23.31 23.80
CA GLY A 123 -16.36 22.13 23.04
C GLY A 123 -16.25 20.84 23.86
N LYS A 124 -16.94 19.81 23.41
CA LYS A 124 -16.88 18.46 23.99
C LYS A 124 -16.48 17.47 22.93
N THR A 125 -15.57 16.58 23.27
CA THR A 125 -15.07 15.54 22.38
C THR A 125 -15.15 14.17 23.05
N GLU A 126 -15.21 13.15 22.23
CA GLU A 126 -15.04 11.75 22.61
C GLU A 126 -13.89 11.17 21.78
N THR A 127 -12.96 10.48 22.45
CA THR A 127 -11.84 9.84 21.78
C THR A 127 -12.17 8.37 21.55
N HIS A 128 -12.28 7.99 20.29
CA HIS A 128 -12.48 6.61 19.87
C HIS A 128 -11.14 5.97 19.57
N ILE A 129 -10.78 4.95 20.33
CA ILE A 129 -9.55 4.18 20.10
C ILE A 129 -9.79 3.22 18.95
N ILE A 130 -8.93 3.31 17.93
CA ILE A 130 -8.91 2.38 16.79
C ILE A 130 -7.78 1.38 17.08
N PRO A 131 -8.10 0.11 17.37
CA PRO A 131 -7.08 -0.92 17.57
C PRO A 131 -6.16 -1.07 16.38
N THR A 132 -4.91 -1.49 16.63
CA THR A 132 -3.94 -1.81 15.57
C THR A 132 -4.56 -2.74 14.53
N GLY A 133 -4.47 -2.38 13.26
CA GLY A 133 -5.01 -3.15 12.15
C GLY A 133 -6.49 -2.94 11.85
N ALA A 134 -7.23 -2.14 12.62
CA ALA A 134 -8.63 -1.87 12.33
C ALA A 134 -8.83 -1.06 11.04
N ASP A 135 -7.92 -0.15 10.75
CA ASP A 135 -7.86 0.60 9.49
C ASP A 135 -7.32 -0.25 8.33
N ILE A 136 -6.47 -1.24 8.61
CA ILE A 136 -5.97 -2.20 7.61
C ILE A 136 -7.13 -3.02 7.04
N SER A 137 -8.09 -3.41 7.88
CA SER A 137 -9.28 -4.16 7.46
C SER A 137 -10.31 -3.32 6.71
N ARG A 138 -10.18 -2.01 6.69
CA ARG A 138 -11.01 -1.07 5.92
C ARG A 138 -10.26 -0.58 4.70
N PRO A 139 -10.85 -0.61 3.63
CA PRO A 139 -11.70 -1.40 2.80
C PRO A 139 -10.94 -2.50 2.06
N GLY A 140 -10.24 -3.37 2.78
CA GLY A 140 -9.48 -4.47 2.18
C GLY A 140 -8.01 -4.15 1.88
N TRP A 141 -7.38 -3.25 2.65
CA TRP A 141 -5.94 -2.95 2.51
C TRP A 141 -5.04 -4.09 2.98
N GLY A 142 -5.58 -4.99 3.80
CA GLY A 142 -4.89 -6.16 4.29
C GLY A 142 -5.40 -6.62 5.66
N LEU A 143 -4.87 -7.73 6.15
CA LEU A 143 -5.25 -8.35 7.41
C LEU A 143 -4.24 -8.08 8.53
N ARG A 144 -3.02 -7.66 8.17
CA ARG A 144 -1.91 -7.37 9.09
C ARG A 144 -0.97 -6.32 8.49
N HIS A 145 -0.09 -5.75 9.32
CA HIS A 145 1.00 -4.91 8.81
C HIS A 145 2.01 -5.74 8.00
N SER A 146 2.74 -5.06 7.14
CA SER A 146 3.78 -5.68 6.33
C SER A 146 5.00 -6.01 7.19
N VAL A 147 5.62 -7.13 6.89
CA VAL A 147 6.87 -7.61 7.48
C VAL A 147 7.91 -7.83 6.39
N ALA A 148 9.16 -8.01 6.78
CA ALA A 148 10.27 -8.17 5.84
C ALA A 148 10.09 -9.39 4.92
N GLU A 149 9.47 -10.45 5.41
CA GLU A 149 9.16 -11.68 4.67
C GLU A 149 8.28 -11.43 3.45
N ASP A 150 7.35 -10.45 3.51
CA ASP A 150 6.48 -10.12 2.38
C ASP A 150 7.28 -9.75 1.12
N PHE A 151 8.49 -9.27 1.30
CA PHE A 151 9.38 -8.78 0.24
C PHE A 151 10.55 -9.74 -0.09
N LEU A 152 10.54 -10.96 0.44
CA LEU A 152 11.63 -11.92 0.30
C LEU A 152 12.02 -12.18 -1.17
N TRP A 153 11.05 -12.16 -2.06
CA TRP A 153 11.23 -12.41 -3.49
C TRP A 153 11.34 -11.13 -4.33
N ASP A 154 11.36 -9.95 -3.70
CA ASP A 154 11.50 -8.68 -4.39
C ASP A 154 12.97 -8.25 -4.44
N SER A 155 13.51 -8.11 -5.64
CA SER A 155 14.88 -7.62 -5.83
C SER A 155 14.95 -6.60 -6.96
N PRO A 156 15.11 -5.31 -6.63
CA PRO A 156 15.01 -4.68 -5.31
C PRO A 156 13.55 -4.51 -4.85
N VAL A 157 13.37 -4.39 -3.54
CA VAL A 157 12.08 -4.10 -2.91
C VAL A 157 11.51 -2.77 -3.41
N GLN A 158 10.21 -2.72 -3.66
CA GLN A 158 9.51 -1.57 -4.24
C GLN A 158 8.49 -0.98 -3.24
N LEU A 159 8.96 -0.53 -2.08
CA LEU A 159 8.06 -0.02 -1.02
C LEU A 159 7.25 1.21 -1.43
N GLY A 160 7.79 2.02 -2.35
CA GLY A 160 7.24 3.33 -2.65
C GLY A 160 7.51 4.34 -1.52
N SER A 161 7.33 5.62 -1.81
CA SER A 161 7.58 6.71 -0.86
C SER A 161 6.39 7.64 -0.68
N ILE A 162 5.49 7.67 -1.62
CA ILE A 162 4.32 8.56 -1.65
C ILE A 162 3.08 7.73 -1.98
N ARG A 163 1.97 8.07 -1.34
CA ARG A 163 0.68 7.42 -1.54
C ARG A 163 -0.28 8.41 -2.23
N VAL A 164 0.00 8.71 -3.53
CA VAL A 164 -0.93 9.47 -4.39
C VAL A 164 -2.11 8.57 -4.77
N GLY A 165 -1.83 7.32 -5.13
CA GLY A 165 -2.79 6.24 -5.26
C GLY A 165 -2.88 5.41 -3.97
N PRO A 166 -3.79 4.42 -3.90
CA PRO A 166 -3.92 3.52 -2.77
C PRO A 166 -2.66 2.64 -2.60
N ASP A 167 -2.49 2.11 -1.38
CA ASP A 167 -1.48 1.10 -1.12
C ASP A 167 -1.79 -0.21 -1.86
N LEU A 168 -0.76 -0.84 -2.43
CA LEU A 168 -0.87 -2.05 -3.24
C LEU A 168 -0.40 -3.32 -2.54
N ALA A 169 0.06 -3.26 -1.27
CA ALA A 169 0.60 -4.43 -0.56
C ALA A 169 -0.33 -5.65 -0.57
N ASN A 170 -1.63 -5.41 -0.62
CA ASN A 170 -2.67 -6.44 -0.62
C ASN A 170 -3.69 -6.23 -1.76
N VAL A 171 -3.28 -5.67 -2.87
CA VAL A 171 -4.20 -5.39 -3.98
C VAL A 171 -4.82 -6.67 -4.56
N GLY A 172 -4.07 -7.77 -4.57
CA GLY A 172 -4.56 -9.07 -5.01
C GLY A 172 -5.60 -9.73 -4.10
N LEU A 173 -5.86 -9.17 -2.88
CA LEU A 173 -7.00 -9.57 -2.05
C LEU A 173 -8.28 -8.81 -2.43
N ARG A 174 -8.16 -7.74 -3.21
CA ARG A 174 -9.28 -6.84 -3.54
C ARG A 174 -9.77 -7.03 -4.95
N TYR A 175 -8.84 -7.28 -5.88
CA TYR A 175 -9.11 -7.26 -7.31
C TYR A 175 -8.51 -8.48 -8.01
N ASP A 176 -9.15 -8.88 -9.08
CA ASP A 176 -8.71 -9.96 -9.95
C ASP A 176 -7.92 -9.45 -11.16
N MET A 177 -7.43 -10.36 -11.97
CA MET A 177 -6.65 -10.08 -13.18
C MET A 177 -7.42 -9.18 -14.17
N ASN A 178 -8.72 -9.42 -14.36
CA ASN A 178 -9.51 -8.67 -15.33
C ASN A 178 -9.70 -7.23 -14.88
N TRP A 179 -10.00 -7.04 -13.59
CA TRP A 179 -10.11 -5.71 -13.00
C TRP A 179 -8.81 -4.93 -13.13
N GLU A 180 -7.67 -5.54 -12.83
CA GLU A 180 -6.36 -4.91 -12.94
C GLU A 180 -6.06 -4.49 -14.38
N LEU A 181 -6.33 -5.35 -15.36
CA LEU A 181 -6.12 -5.03 -16.78
C LEU A 181 -7.02 -3.88 -17.24
N VAL A 182 -8.31 -3.87 -16.87
CA VAL A 182 -9.24 -2.77 -17.20
C VAL A 182 -8.79 -1.48 -16.53
N HIS A 183 -8.38 -1.54 -15.24
CA HIS A 183 -7.88 -0.38 -14.51
C HIS A 183 -6.59 0.20 -15.10
N LEU A 184 -5.66 -0.62 -15.52
CA LEU A 184 -4.45 -0.18 -16.22
C LEU A 184 -4.76 0.50 -17.55
N TYR A 185 -5.74 0.00 -18.30
CA TYR A 185 -6.13 0.57 -19.60
C TYR A 185 -6.93 1.87 -19.46
N ALA A 186 -7.89 1.89 -18.53
CA ALA A 186 -8.85 2.97 -18.34
C ALA A 186 -9.18 3.16 -16.84
N PRO A 187 -8.27 3.76 -16.04
CA PRO A 187 -8.44 3.89 -14.59
C PRO A 187 -9.74 4.58 -14.17
N THR A 188 -10.19 5.56 -14.94
CA THR A 188 -11.41 6.33 -14.65
C THR A 188 -12.70 5.55 -14.90
N SER A 189 -12.64 4.42 -15.58
CA SER A 189 -13.80 3.53 -15.75
C SER A 189 -14.17 2.83 -14.46
N GLU A 190 -13.17 2.38 -13.70
CA GLU A 190 -13.34 1.73 -12.41
C GLU A 190 -13.46 2.73 -11.25
N SER A 191 -12.72 3.83 -11.33
CA SER A 191 -12.75 4.89 -10.33
C SER A 191 -12.87 6.26 -10.99
N LYS A 192 -14.04 6.88 -10.95
CA LYS A 192 -14.34 8.14 -11.64
C LYS A 192 -13.45 9.30 -11.21
N THR A 193 -12.89 9.26 -10.01
CA THR A 193 -11.99 10.29 -9.46
C THR A 193 -10.51 9.90 -9.57
N SER A 194 -10.19 8.83 -10.28
CA SER A 194 -8.80 8.37 -10.44
C SER A 194 -7.96 9.43 -11.15
N THR A 195 -6.80 9.74 -10.56
CA THR A 195 -5.74 10.58 -11.17
C THR A 195 -4.65 9.73 -11.82
N MET A 196 -4.77 8.41 -11.77
CA MET A 196 -3.83 7.48 -12.39
C MET A 196 -3.84 7.66 -13.91
N PRO A 197 -2.68 7.82 -14.57
CA PRO A 197 -2.63 7.88 -16.02
C PRO A 197 -2.96 6.53 -16.64
N PRO A 198 -3.65 6.48 -17.80
CA PRO A 198 -3.90 5.23 -18.49
C PRO A 198 -2.62 4.70 -19.15
N PHE A 199 -2.31 3.43 -18.95
CA PHE A 199 -1.15 2.74 -19.51
C PHE A 199 -1.51 2.05 -20.86
N ARG A 200 -2.18 2.77 -21.76
CA ARG A 200 -2.70 2.21 -23.03
C ARG A 200 -1.64 1.58 -23.92
N TYR A 201 -0.39 1.99 -23.80
CA TYR A 201 0.73 1.42 -24.57
C TYR A 201 1.08 -0.03 -24.17
N LEU A 202 0.56 -0.52 -23.04
CA LEU A 202 0.62 -1.92 -22.63
C LEU A 202 -0.46 -2.78 -23.33
N PHE A 203 -1.25 -2.20 -24.24
CA PHE A 203 -2.37 -2.85 -24.89
C PHE A 203 -2.33 -2.63 -26.40
N THR A 204 -2.92 -3.55 -27.15
CA THR A 204 -3.05 -3.46 -28.60
C THR A 204 -4.51 -3.32 -28.97
N VAL A 205 -4.84 -2.28 -29.73
CA VAL A 205 -6.17 -2.16 -30.35
C VAL A 205 -6.10 -2.78 -31.74
N LYS A 206 -6.90 -3.81 -31.98
CA LYS A 206 -6.93 -4.51 -33.26
C LYS A 206 -8.35 -4.75 -33.75
N LYS A 207 -8.52 -4.98 -35.04
CA LYS A 207 -9.82 -5.34 -35.62
C LYS A 207 -10.24 -6.73 -35.15
N ILE A 208 -11.50 -6.88 -34.78
CA ILE A 208 -12.07 -8.18 -34.43
C ILE A 208 -12.02 -9.09 -35.67
N GLY A 209 -11.50 -10.30 -35.47
CA GLY A 209 -11.46 -11.32 -36.52
C GLY A 209 -12.82 -12.01 -36.74
N ALA A 210 -12.81 -13.27 -37.15
CA ALA A 210 -14.04 -14.07 -37.25
C ALA A 210 -14.74 -14.26 -35.90
N VAL A 211 -13.97 -14.30 -34.82
CA VAL A 211 -14.42 -14.29 -33.42
C VAL A 211 -13.53 -13.34 -32.63
N PRO A 212 -14.04 -12.71 -31.57
CA PRO A 212 -13.22 -11.93 -30.65
C PRO A 212 -12.09 -12.76 -30.03
N SER A 213 -10.99 -12.11 -29.70
CA SER A 213 -9.87 -12.75 -29.01
C SER A 213 -10.29 -13.21 -27.61
N SER A 214 -9.77 -14.35 -27.18
CA SER A 214 -10.07 -14.92 -25.85
C SER A 214 -9.64 -14.03 -24.68
N ASP A 215 -8.65 -13.18 -24.91
CA ASP A 215 -8.07 -12.25 -23.97
C ASP A 215 -8.44 -10.77 -24.24
N ALA A 216 -9.47 -10.54 -25.07
CA ALA A 216 -10.02 -9.21 -25.30
C ALA A 216 -10.61 -8.65 -23.99
N LEU A 217 -10.28 -7.40 -23.66
CA LEU A 217 -10.76 -6.76 -22.44
C LEU A 217 -12.26 -6.50 -22.48
N PRO A 218 -13.01 -6.83 -21.44
CA PRO A 218 -14.42 -6.48 -21.28
C PRO A 218 -14.56 -5.01 -20.86
N LEU A 219 -14.31 -4.08 -21.78
CA LEU A 219 -14.31 -2.66 -21.50
C LEU A 219 -15.73 -2.10 -21.40
N PRO A 220 -16.00 -1.20 -20.44
CA PRO A 220 -17.25 -0.45 -20.41
C PRO A 220 -17.36 0.52 -21.60
N ALA A 221 -18.56 0.96 -21.92
CA ALA A 221 -18.85 1.72 -23.14
C ALA A 221 -18.04 3.04 -23.27
N ASP A 222 -17.69 3.66 -22.14
CA ASP A 222 -16.89 4.89 -22.08
C ASP A 222 -15.41 4.68 -22.37
N ALA A 223 -14.93 3.44 -22.28
CA ALA A 223 -13.54 3.06 -22.54
C ALA A 223 -13.39 2.12 -23.77
N ALA A 224 -14.49 1.67 -24.35
CA ALA A 224 -14.51 0.75 -25.46
C ALA A 224 -13.87 1.37 -26.73
N PRO A 225 -13.15 0.59 -27.55
CA PRO A 225 -12.64 1.04 -28.83
C PRO A 225 -13.78 1.27 -29.83
N ALA A 226 -13.45 1.78 -31.02
CA ALA A 226 -14.43 1.92 -32.10
C ALA A 226 -15.09 0.57 -32.45
N ALA A 227 -16.34 0.62 -32.95
CA ALA A 227 -17.07 -0.58 -33.33
C ALA A 227 -16.26 -1.44 -34.30
N GLY A 228 -16.23 -2.75 -34.06
CA GLY A 228 -15.44 -3.72 -34.86
C GLY A 228 -13.97 -3.84 -34.42
N TYR A 229 -13.57 -3.18 -33.35
CA TYR A 229 -12.23 -3.30 -32.75
C TYR A 229 -12.31 -3.86 -31.33
N GLU A 230 -11.25 -4.49 -30.90
CA GLU A 230 -11.05 -5.02 -29.55
C GLU A 230 -9.71 -4.53 -28.98
N VAL A 231 -9.62 -4.49 -27.65
CA VAL A 231 -8.41 -4.19 -26.91
C VAL A 231 -7.88 -5.47 -26.31
N VAL A 232 -6.62 -5.78 -26.59
CA VAL A 232 -5.96 -7.01 -26.10
C VAL A 232 -4.72 -6.61 -25.29
N PRO A 233 -4.52 -7.16 -24.09
CA PRO A 233 -3.33 -6.90 -23.29
C PRO A 233 -2.10 -7.50 -23.97
N THR A 234 -0.97 -6.80 -23.91
CA THR A 234 0.34 -7.37 -24.24
C THR A 234 0.79 -8.33 -23.13
N GLU A 235 1.84 -9.08 -23.37
CA GLU A 235 2.43 -9.92 -22.32
C GLU A 235 2.91 -9.09 -21.12
N ASP A 236 3.42 -7.89 -21.33
CA ASP A 236 3.81 -6.98 -20.25
C ASP A 236 2.60 -6.57 -19.40
N ALA A 237 1.44 -6.28 -20.00
CA ALA A 237 0.22 -5.99 -19.25
C ALA A 237 -0.23 -7.20 -18.42
N LYS A 238 -0.20 -8.39 -19.00
CA LYS A 238 -0.56 -9.64 -18.30
C LYS A 238 0.38 -9.93 -17.14
N ASN A 239 1.68 -9.81 -17.37
CA ASN A 239 2.70 -9.99 -16.34
C ASN A 239 2.54 -8.97 -15.21
N LEU A 240 2.31 -7.69 -15.54
CA LEU A 240 2.07 -6.65 -14.53
C LEU A 240 0.82 -6.96 -13.69
N ALA A 241 -0.28 -7.33 -14.31
CA ALA A 241 -1.50 -7.72 -13.61
C ALA A 241 -1.27 -8.98 -12.74
N ALA A 242 -0.51 -9.98 -13.23
CA ALA A 242 -0.13 -11.14 -12.44
C ALA A 242 0.71 -10.76 -11.21
N TYR A 243 1.62 -9.80 -11.34
CA TYR A 243 2.36 -9.25 -10.19
C TYR A 243 1.42 -8.60 -9.19
N LEU A 244 0.53 -7.70 -9.62
CA LEU A 244 -0.42 -7.02 -8.74
C LEU A 244 -1.32 -8.02 -8.00
N VAL A 245 -1.89 -8.99 -8.69
CA VAL A 245 -2.72 -10.05 -8.07
C VAL A 245 -1.91 -10.94 -7.11
N SER A 246 -0.60 -11.04 -7.29
CA SER A 246 0.27 -11.79 -6.36
C SER A 246 0.58 -11.06 -5.06
N LEU A 247 0.28 -9.75 -4.98
CA LEU A 247 0.51 -8.94 -3.78
C LEU A 247 -0.57 -9.23 -2.73
N ARG A 248 -0.25 -10.16 -1.84
CA ARG A 248 -1.15 -10.71 -0.82
C ARG A 248 -0.39 -11.04 0.45
N ALA A 249 -0.92 -10.60 1.58
CA ALA A 249 -0.45 -10.95 2.92
C ALA A 249 -1.64 -11.50 3.74
N ASP A 250 -2.17 -12.65 3.28
CA ASP A 250 -3.38 -13.29 3.78
C ASP A 250 -3.10 -14.42 4.80
N VAL A 251 -1.88 -14.49 5.31
CA VAL A 251 -1.49 -15.45 6.34
C VAL A 251 -1.04 -14.71 7.62
N ALA A 252 -1.35 -15.30 8.77
CA ALA A 252 -0.87 -14.80 10.05
C ALA A 252 0.56 -15.31 10.33
N LEU A 253 1.44 -14.39 10.72
CA LEU A 253 2.83 -14.69 11.08
C LEU A 253 3.07 -14.35 12.55
N HIS A 254 4.13 -14.89 13.15
CA HIS A 254 4.46 -14.60 14.55
C HIS A 254 4.68 -13.11 14.76
N ASP A 255 5.41 -12.45 13.85
CA ASP A 255 5.74 -11.04 13.95
C ASP A 255 4.60 -10.13 13.50
N ALA A 256 3.62 -10.66 12.79
CA ALA A 256 2.43 -9.95 12.32
C ALA A 256 1.19 -10.85 12.35
N PRO A 257 0.64 -11.11 13.54
CA PRO A 257 -0.59 -11.87 13.68
C PRO A 257 -1.77 -11.05 13.13
N PHE A 258 -2.86 -11.73 12.77
CA PHE A 258 -4.09 -11.03 12.42
C PHE A 258 -4.62 -10.27 13.64
N THR A 259 -5.05 -9.05 13.40
CA THR A 259 -5.72 -8.27 14.42
C THR A 259 -7.08 -8.89 14.72
N THR A 260 -7.31 -9.27 15.97
CA THR A 260 -8.59 -9.82 16.44
C THR A 260 -9.62 -8.74 16.78
N ALA A 261 -9.40 -7.49 16.39
CA ALA A 261 -10.38 -6.44 16.58
C ALA A 261 -11.67 -6.80 15.81
N PRO A 262 -12.84 -6.78 16.45
CA PRO A 262 -14.08 -7.04 15.75
C PRO A 262 -14.22 -6.02 14.62
N ALA A 263 -14.51 -6.54 13.41
CA ALA A 263 -14.80 -5.67 12.28
C ALA A 263 -15.89 -4.68 12.72
N PRO A 264 -15.68 -3.35 12.55
CA PRO A 264 -16.74 -2.41 12.84
C PRO A 264 -17.95 -2.80 11.99
N ASN A 265 -19.10 -2.92 12.64
CA ASN A 265 -20.38 -3.17 11.97
C ASN A 265 -20.54 -2.12 10.86
N VAL A 266 -20.23 -2.49 9.63
CA VAL A 266 -20.60 -1.71 8.45
C VAL A 266 -22.10 -1.86 8.35
N GLY A 267 -22.82 -0.95 9.00
CA GLY A 267 -24.23 -0.79 8.78
C GLY A 267 -24.43 -0.60 7.27
N THR A 268 -25.11 -1.54 6.66
CA THR A 268 -25.61 -1.44 5.29
C THR A 268 -26.36 -0.12 5.15
N GLN A 269 -25.70 0.93 4.71
CA GLN A 269 -26.40 2.08 4.17
C GLN A 269 -26.99 1.65 2.82
N LYS A 270 -28.33 1.51 2.82
CA LYS A 270 -29.16 1.39 1.63
C LYS A 270 -29.08 2.66 0.80
#